data_9bc47d1950ef6b4a30421b97ae7aa2b1
#
_entry.id   9bc47d1950ef6b4a30421b97ae7aa2b1
#
_cell.length_a   1.000
_cell.length_b   1.000
_cell.length_c   1.000
_cell.angle_alpha   90.00
_cell.angle_beta   90.00
_cell.angle_gamma   90.00
#
_symmetry.space_group_name_H-M   'P 1'
#
loop_
_entity.id
_entity.type
_entity.pdbx_description
1 polymer ?
#
loop_
_entity_poly.entity_id
_entity_poly.type
_entity_poly.pdbx_seq_one_letter_code
_entity_poly.pdbx_strand_id
1 'polypeptide(L)'
;MGLFSHHHARDAYDQVYGGGRPQHEVTHELLAGAAAFEAMRMYEHHREREGIPEHHEFAKELLAGFVGAEIDKHFEQDRYGHLNRREARRLAEEQAEYLWREQYGRY
;
A
#
# COMPACT_ATOMS: atom_id res chain seq x y z
N MET A 1 -8.72 -5.76 13.34
CA MET A 1 -9.52 -4.59 13.00
C MET A 1 -9.84 -4.59 11.53
N GLY A 2 -11.07 -4.30 11.23
CA GLY A 2 -11.54 -4.36 9.86
C GLY A 2 -11.02 -3.27 8.95
N LEU A 3 -10.45 -2.20 9.51
CA LEU A 3 -10.02 -1.05 8.71
C LEU A 3 -8.96 -1.39 7.67
N PHE A 4 -8.05 -2.28 8.03
CA PHE A 4 -6.92 -2.60 7.16
C PHE A 4 -6.96 -4.03 6.66
N SER A 5 -8.15 -4.64 6.62
CA SER A 5 -8.28 -5.98 6.10
C SER A 5 -7.95 -5.98 4.60
N HIS A 6 -7.67 -7.16 4.08
CA HIS A 6 -7.40 -7.33 2.66
C HIS A 6 -8.55 -6.81 1.81
N HIS A 7 -9.78 -7.07 2.25
CA HIS A 7 -10.98 -6.61 1.56
C HIS A 7 -11.05 -5.09 1.53
N HIS A 8 -10.72 -4.45 2.63
CA HIS A 8 -10.71 -2.99 2.72
C HIS A 8 -9.69 -2.37 1.79
N ALA A 9 -8.49 -2.97 1.76
CA ALA A 9 -7.42 -2.47 0.89
C ALA A 9 -7.79 -2.61 -0.57
N ARG A 10 -8.41 -3.72 -0.94
CA ARG A 10 -8.86 -3.92 -2.32
C ARG A 10 -9.94 -2.92 -2.72
N ASP A 11 -10.85 -2.64 -1.79
CA ASP A 11 -11.90 -1.67 -2.06
C ASP A 11 -11.31 -0.28 -2.26
N ALA A 12 -10.35 0.10 -1.42
CA ALA A 12 -9.65 1.38 -1.58
C ALA A 12 -8.92 1.43 -2.92
N TYR A 13 -8.27 0.33 -3.29
CA TYR A 13 -7.59 0.23 -4.58
C TYR A 13 -8.56 0.50 -5.73
N ASP A 14 -9.74 -0.13 -5.69
CA ASP A 14 -10.72 0.05 -6.75
C ASP A 14 -11.21 1.49 -6.83
N GLN A 15 -11.37 2.15 -5.68
CA GLN A 15 -11.83 3.54 -5.66
C GLN A 15 -10.79 4.50 -6.19
N VAL A 16 -9.51 4.25 -5.95
CA VAL A 16 -8.44 5.14 -6.39
C VAL A 16 -8.01 4.83 -7.82
N TYR A 17 -7.68 3.58 -8.11
CA TYR A 17 -7.15 3.19 -9.41
C TYR A 17 -8.25 2.95 -10.43
N GLY A 18 -9.41 2.53 -9.99
CA GLY A 18 -10.53 2.28 -10.87
C GLY A 18 -11.32 3.53 -11.22
N GLY A 19 -10.98 4.69 -10.65
CA GLY A 19 -11.68 5.92 -10.94
C GLY A 19 -13.06 6.03 -10.32
N GLY A 20 -13.34 5.20 -9.31
CA GLY A 20 -14.64 5.22 -8.66
C GLY A 20 -14.87 6.39 -7.75
N ARG A 21 -13.84 7.20 -7.50
CA ARG A 21 -13.95 8.37 -6.63
C ARG A 21 -13.18 9.53 -7.25
N PRO A 22 -13.75 10.74 -7.28
CA PRO A 22 -13.00 11.90 -7.79
C PRO A 22 -11.74 12.14 -6.97
N GLN A 23 -10.69 12.60 -7.63
CA GLN A 23 -9.39 12.78 -6.99
C GLN A 23 -9.44 13.68 -5.78
N HIS A 24 -10.22 14.76 -5.84
CA HIS A 24 -10.28 15.72 -4.74
C HIS A 24 -11.03 15.17 -3.52
N GLU A 25 -11.70 14.03 -3.66
CA GLU A 25 -12.41 13.38 -2.56
C GLU A 25 -11.63 12.22 -1.96
N VAL A 26 -10.49 11.89 -2.54
CA VAL A 26 -9.66 10.82 -2.00
C VAL A 26 -9.04 11.27 -0.68
N THR A 27 -9.19 10.46 0.35
CA THR A 27 -8.63 10.75 1.67
C THR A 27 -7.25 10.12 1.80
N HIS A 28 -6.53 10.53 2.86
CA HIS A 28 -5.25 9.87 3.17
C HIS A 28 -5.42 8.36 3.32
N GLU A 29 -6.49 7.96 3.99
CA GLU A 29 -6.74 6.54 4.25
C GLU A 29 -7.03 5.78 2.95
N LEU A 30 -7.80 6.37 2.05
CA LEU A 30 -8.09 5.72 0.78
C LEU A 30 -6.83 5.56 -0.06
N LEU A 31 -6.06 6.62 -0.17
CA LEU A 31 -4.81 6.56 -0.93
C LEU A 31 -3.84 5.57 -0.31
N ALA A 32 -3.73 5.59 1.02
CA ALA A 32 -2.86 4.68 1.73
C ALA A 32 -3.28 3.23 1.53
N GLY A 33 -4.58 2.95 1.60
CA GLY A 33 -5.07 1.59 1.38
C GLY A 33 -4.79 1.09 -0.03
N ALA A 34 -5.00 1.97 -1.01
CA ALA A 34 -4.74 1.61 -2.40
C ALA A 34 -3.24 1.36 -2.64
N ALA A 35 -2.40 2.23 -2.10
CA ALA A 35 -0.95 2.08 -2.26
C ALA A 35 -0.45 0.82 -1.55
N ALA A 36 -1.00 0.53 -0.37
CA ALA A 36 -0.61 -0.68 0.37
C ALA A 36 -1.00 -1.93 -0.40
N PHE A 37 -2.19 -1.94 -1.00
CA PHE A 37 -2.64 -3.09 -1.78
C PHE A 37 -1.73 -3.31 -2.98
N GLU A 38 -1.40 -2.24 -3.69
CA GLU A 38 -0.51 -2.35 -4.85
C GLU A 38 0.89 -2.78 -4.44
N ALA A 39 1.39 -2.24 -3.32
CA ALA A 39 2.71 -2.63 -2.82
C ALA A 39 2.75 -4.12 -2.46
N MET A 40 1.67 -4.65 -1.88
CA MET A 40 1.60 -6.07 -1.59
C MET A 40 1.61 -6.92 -2.86
N ARG A 41 0.91 -6.45 -3.91
CA ARG A 41 0.96 -7.15 -5.19
C ARG A 41 2.37 -7.18 -5.76
N MET A 42 3.07 -6.05 -5.70
CA MET A 42 4.44 -5.97 -6.17
C MET A 42 5.35 -6.87 -5.34
N TYR A 43 5.13 -6.92 -4.04
CA TYR A 43 5.87 -7.79 -3.15
C TYR A 43 5.66 -9.27 -3.53
N GLU A 44 4.41 -9.65 -3.78
CA GLU A 44 4.10 -11.02 -4.15
C GLU A 44 4.75 -11.41 -5.48
N HIS A 45 4.73 -10.51 -6.45
CA HIS A 45 5.42 -10.76 -7.72
C HIS A 45 6.91 -10.91 -7.51
N HIS A 46 7.49 -10.12 -6.62
CA HIS A 46 8.91 -10.24 -6.30
C HIS A 46 9.22 -11.61 -5.70
N ARG A 47 8.36 -12.09 -4.79
CA ARG A 47 8.54 -13.41 -4.20
C ARG A 47 8.50 -14.51 -5.25
N GLU A 48 7.62 -14.37 -6.23
CA GLU A 48 7.51 -15.36 -7.29
C GLU A 48 8.76 -15.43 -8.15
N ARG A 49 9.39 -14.29 -8.39
CA ARG A 49 10.59 -14.24 -9.23
C ARG A 49 11.87 -14.52 -8.47
N GLU A 50 11.99 -13.98 -7.27
CA GLU A 50 13.26 -14.00 -6.54
C GLU A 50 13.27 -14.95 -5.35
N GLY A 51 12.11 -15.55 -5.03
CA GLY A 51 12.02 -16.44 -3.90
C GLY A 51 11.62 -15.73 -2.62
N ILE A 52 11.48 -16.50 -1.56
CA ILE A 52 11.03 -15.99 -0.27
C ILE A 52 12.21 -15.31 0.43
N PRO A 53 12.03 -14.07 0.91
CA PRO A 53 13.11 -13.42 1.66
C PRO A 53 13.48 -14.22 2.91
N GLU A 54 14.77 -14.26 3.22
CA GLU A 54 15.27 -15.07 4.33
C GLU A 54 14.85 -14.53 5.68
N HIS A 55 14.71 -13.20 5.81
CA HIS A 55 14.41 -12.57 7.08
C HIS A 55 13.20 -11.67 6.96
N HIS A 56 12.41 -11.64 8.03
CA HIS A 56 11.23 -10.79 8.10
C HIS A 56 11.59 -9.30 7.94
N GLU A 57 12.73 -8.91 8.51
CA GLU A 57 13.16 -7.51 8.41
C GLU A 57 13.42 -7.12 6.96
N PHE A 58 14.05 -8.00 6.20
CA PHE A 58 14.29 -7.73 4.79
C PHE A 58 12.98 -7.66 4.03
N ALA A 59 12.04 -8.55 4.34
CA ALA A 59 10.72 -8.53 3.71
C ALA A 59 10.01 -7.20 3.98
N LYS A 60 10.07 -6.71 5.21
CA LYS A 60 9.44 -5.45 5.57
C LYS A 60 10.10 -4.27 4.88
N GLU A 61 11.42 -4.27 4.77
CA GLU A 61 12.13 -3.21 4.07
C GLU A 61 11.76 -3.18 2.59
N LEU A 62 11.68 -4.35 1.98
CA LEU A 62 11.30 -4.45 0.58
C LEU A 62 9.88 -3.93 0.37
N LEU A 63 8.97 -4.34 1.25
CA LEU A 63 7.60 -3.88 1.18
C LEU A 63 7.50 -2.38 1.36
N ALA A 64 8.24 -1.84 2.33
CA ALA A 64 8.25 -0.39 2.56
C ALA A 64 8.78 0.36 1.34
N GLY A 65 9.76 -0.22 0.65
CA GLY A 65 10.25 0.36 -0.58
C GLY A 65 9.19 0.44 -1.66
N PHE A 66 8.40 -0.62 -1.81
CA PHE A 66 7.29 -0.60 -2.77
C PHE A 66 6.22 0.42 -2.38
N VAL A 67 5.92 0.52 -1.08
CA VAL A 67 4.97 1.51 -0.59
C VAL A 67 5.44 2.92 -0.94
N GLY A 68 6.70 3.21 -0.64
CA GLY A 68 7.26 4.53 -0.93
C GLY A 68 7.19 4.87 -2.39
N ALA A 69 7.52 3.91 -3.25
CA ALA A 69 7.48 4.12 -4.69
C ALA A 69 6.06 4.43 -5.17
N GLU A 70 5.05 3.72 -4.63
CA GLU A 70 3.67 3.97 -5.02
C GLU A 70 3.19 5.33 -4.56
N ILE A 71 3.51 5.72 -3.33
CA ILE A 71 3.12 7.02 -2.83
C ILE A 71 3.79 8.13 -3.65
N ASP A 72 5.10 7.99 -3.91
CA ASP A 72 5.82 8.98 -4.71
C ASP A 72 5.19 9.15 -6.09
N LYS A 73 4.84 8.05 -6.72
CA LYS A 73 4.23 8.06 -8.03
C LYS A 73 2.93 8.87 -8.06
N HIS A 74 2.08 8.68 -7.04
CA HIS A 74 0.83 9.41 -6.97
C HIS A 74 1.03 10.90 -6.77
N PHE A 75 2.00 11.27 -5.93
CA PHE A 75 2.23 12.68 -5.66
C PHE A 75 2.99 13.37 -6.80
N GLU A 76 3.80 12.64 -7.54
CA GLU A 76 4.49 13.21 -8.69
C GLU A 76 3.54 13.58 -9.82
N GLN A 77 2.39 12.92 -9.88
CA GLN A 77 1.39 13.21 -10.90
C GLN A 77 0.52 14.43 -10.55
N ASP A 78 0.80 15.06 -9.42
CA ASP A 78 0.13 16.29 -8.99
C ASP A 78 -1.39 16.12 -8.82
N ARG A 79 -1.81 14.92 -8.48
CA ARG A 79 -3.25 14.60 -8.35
C ARG A 79 -3.79 14.85 -6.96
N TYR A 80 -2.93 14.83 -5.97
CA TYR A 80 -3.36 14.79 -4.57
C TYR A 80 -2.76 15.92 -3.78
N GLY A 81 -2.76 17.12 -4.38
CA GLY A 81 -2.20 18.28 -3.70
C GLY A 81 -2.90 18.66 -2.41
N HIS A 82 -4.12 18.16 -2.21
CA HIS A 82 -4.86 18.39 -0.98
C HIS A 82 -4.44 17.43 0.14
N LEU A 83 -3.55 16.48 -0.15
CA LEU A 83 -3.11 15.50 0.84
C LEU A 83 -1.66 15.75 1.24
N ASN A 84 -1.30 15.27 2.43
CA ASN A 84 0.06 15.34 2.93
C ASN A 84 0.79 14.05 2.55
N ARG A 85 1.87 14.18 1.79
CA ARG A 85 2.61 13.03 1.29
C ARG A 85 3.18 12.17 2.42
N ARG A 86 3.73 12.82 3.44
CA ARG A 86 4.34 12.10 4.56
C ARG A 86 3.30 11.30 5.34
N GLU A 87 2.14 11.90 5.56
CA GLU A 87 1.06 11.23 6.27
C GLU A 87 0.52 10.05 5.45
N ALA A 88 0.34 10.25 4.14
CA ALA A 88 -0.12 9.18 3.27
C ALA A 88 0.86 8.00 3.30
N ARG A 89 2.16 8.31 3.25
CA ARG A 89 3.17 7.25 3.29
C ARG A 89 3.16 6.51 4.61
N ARG A 90 3.04 7.22 5.72
CA ARG A 90 3.03 6.60 7.03
C ARG A 90 1.85 5.64 7.15
N LEU A 91 0.67 6.08 6.73
CA LEU A 91 -0.52 5.23 6.78
C LEU A 91 -0.39 4.03 5.83
N ALA A 92 0.18 4.25 4.65
CA ALA A 92 0.35 3.18 3.69
C ALA A 92 1.31 2.12 4.23
N GLU A 93 2.37 2.52 4.90
CA GLU A 93 3.30 1.58 5.50
C GLU A 93 2.63 0.75 6.59
N GLU A 94 1.82 1.40 7.42
CA GLU A 94 1.08 0.68 8.47
C GLU A 94 0.12 -0.34 7.88
N GLN A 95 -0.61 0.06 6.86
CA GLN A 95 -1.58 -0.84 6.23
C GLN A 95 -0.89 -1.99 5.50
N ALA A 96 0.21 -1.71 4.82
CA ALA A 96 0.95 -2.74 4.12
C ALA A 96 1.52 -3.77 5.10
N GLU A 97 2.06 -3.29 6.23
CA GLU A 97 2.58 -4.19 7.25
C GLU A 97 1.47 -5.06 7.82
N TYR A 98 0.30 -4.48 8.03
CA TYR A 98 -0.83 -5.26 8.52
C TYR A 98 -1.21 -6.36 7.52
N LEU A 99 -1.30 -6.02 6.23
CA LEU A 99 -1.63 -6.99 5.19
C LEU A 99 -0.59 -8.09 5.13
N TRP A 100 0.68 -7.71 5.24
CA TRP A 100 1.76 -8.67 5.20
C TRP A 100 1.69 -9.65 6.37
N ARG A 101 1.40 -9.13 7.57
CA ARG A 101 1.27 -9.97 8.75
C ARG A 101 0.12 -10.96 8.64
N GLU A 102 -1.00 -10.51 8.10
CA GLU A 102 -2.13 -11.40 7.91
C GLU A 102 -1.80 -12.55 6.97
N GLN A 103 -1.02 -12.28 5.96
CA GLN A 103 -0.75 -13.26 4.93
C GLN A 103 0.46 -14.13 5.24
N TYR A 104 1.49 -13.56 5.84
CA TYR A 104 2.76 -14.26 6.02
C TYR A 104 3.27 -14.30 7.46
N GLY A 105 2.67 -13.58 8.36
CA GLY A 105 3.24 -13.31 9.67
C GLY A 105 2.86 -14.30 10.76
N ARG A 106 2.44 -15.47 10.41
CA ARG A 106 1.93 -16.43 11.39
C ARG A 106 2.96 -17.45 11.86
N TYR A 107 4.18 -17.06 11.95
CA TYR A 107 5.19 -17.95 12.51
C TYR A 107 6.12 -17.22 13.41
#